data_38092a89e984096b5d77c85360c13f1c
#
_entry.id   38092a89e984096b5d77c85360c13f1c
#
_cell.length_a   1.000
_cell.length_b   1.000
_cell.length_c   1.000
_cell.angle_alpha   90.00
_cell.angle_beta   90.00
_cell.angle_gamma   90.00
#
_symmetry.space_group_name_H-M   'P 1'
#
loop_
_entity.id
_entity.type
_entity.pdbx_description
1 polymer ?
#
loop_
_entity_poly.entity_id
_entity_poly.type
_entity_poly.pdbx_seq_one_letter_code
_entity_poly.pdbx_strand_id
1 'polypeptide(L)'
;MKGEPVTGSFEKATRQMMENTKKILRAGGSSMDRIVRVDVYLQDLDDLDEFNSIYREYVPEPFPARSLSQPARTPMDLPCAMVVTALAD
;
A
#
# COMPACT_ATOMS: atom_id res chain seq x y z
N MET A 1 -1.24 -19.49 -6.35
CA MET A 1 -0.39 -19.23 -7.42
C MET A 1 -0.50 -17.81 -7.86
N LYS A 2 0.63 -17.21 -7.96
CA LYS A 2 0.62 -15.91 -8.42
C LYS A 2 0.39 -15.89 -9.87
N GLY A 3 -0.22 -15.00 -10.29
CA GLY A 3 -0.44 -14.88 -11.63
C GLY A 3 -1.47 -15.61 -12.20
N GLU A 4 -2.18 -15.82 -11.61
CA GLU A 4 -2.99 -16.17 -12.26
C GLU A 4 -3.49 -15.45 -13.08
N PRO A 5 -3.74 -15.51 -13.55
CA PRO A 5 -4.07 -15.40 -14.87
C PRO A 5 -4.52 -14.09 -15.28
N VAL A 6 -4.97 -13.28 -14.40
CA VAL A 6 -5.48 -11.98 -14.78
C VAL A 6 -4.36 -10.99 -14.74
N THR A 7 -3.96 -10.52 -15.91
CA THR A 7 -2.96 -9.48 -16.03
C THR A 7 -3.45 -8.24 -15.30
N GLY A 8 -2.59 -7.67 -14.48
CA GLY A 8 -2.93 -6.46 -13.75
C GLY A 8 -3.69 -6.66 -12.46
N SER A 9 -3.89 -7.91 -12.03
CA SER A 9 -4.64 -8.14 -10.80
C SER A 9 -3.94 -7.58 -9.58
N PHE A 10 -2.60 -7.64 -9.54
CA PHE A 10 -1.85 -7.02 -8.45
C PHE A 10 -2.02 -5.50 -8.49
N GLU A 11 -1.94 -4.91 -9.66
CA GLU A 11 -2.12 -3.47 -9.81
C GLU A 11 -3.50 -3.05 -9.33
N LYS A 12 -4.54 -3.77 -9.73
CA LYS A 12 -5.89 -3.43 -9.30
C LYS A 12 -6.02 -3.48 -7.78
N ALA A 13 -5.51 -4.54 -7.16
CA ALA A 13 -5.59 -4.69 -5.73
C ALA A 13 -4.82 -3.58 -5.01
N THR A 14 -3.64 -3.25 -5.51
CA THR A 14 -2.80 -2.23 -4.91
C THR A 14 -3.45 -0.85 -5.05
N ARG A 15 -3.97 -0.52 -6.21
CA ARG A 15 -4.64 0.76 -6.41
C ARG A 15 -5.90 0.87 -5.56
N GLN A 16 -6.64 -0.21 -5.43
CA GLN A 16 -7.82 -0.20 -4.56
C GLN A 16 -7.42 0.05 -3.11
N MET A 17 -6.35 -0.59 -2.66
CA MET A 17 -5.84 -0.37 -1.31
C MET A 17 -5.45 1.10 -1.11
N MET A 18 -4.77 1.70 -2.08
CA MET A 18 -4.36 3.09 -1.99
C MET A 18 -5.57 4.03 -1.97
N GLU A 19 -6.57 3.77 -2.80
CA GLU A 19 -7.77 4.58 -2.82
C GLU A 19 -8.54 4.48 -1.50
N ASN A 20 -8.62 3.27 -0.95
CA ASN A 20 -9.28 3.08 0.34
C ASN A 20 -8.54 3.81 1.45
N THR A 21 -7.20 3.73 1.45
CA THR A 21 -6.38 4.44 2.43
C THR A 21 -6.62 5.94 2.34
N LYS A 22 -6.66 6.46 1.14
CA LYS A 22 -6.89 7.88 0.91
C LYS A 22 -8.24 8.32 1.47
N LYS A 23 -9.28 7.53 1.24
CA LYS A 23 -10.61 7.84 1.76
C LYS A 23 -10.65 7.81 3.27
N ILE A 24 -10.00 6.79 3.87
CA ILE A 24 -9.97 6.66 5.32
C ILE A 24 -9.24 7.85 5.95
N LEU A 25 -8.12 8.25 5.37
CA LEU A 25 -7.38 9.40 5.89
C LEU A 25 -8.20 10.68 5.81
N ARG A 26 -8.89 10.90 4.69
CA ARG A 26 -9.73 12.09 4.56
C ARG A 26 -10.86 12.10 5.58
N ALA A 27 -11.49 10.96 5.80
CA ALA A 27 -12.55 10.85 6.78
C ALA A 27 -12.05 11.13 8.19
N GLY A 28 -10.78 10.85 8.47
CA GLY A 28 -10.17 11.10 9.76
C GLY A 28 -9.53 12.48 9.90
N GLY A 29 -9.69 13.35 8.90
CA GLY A 29 -9.11 14.69 8.97
C GLY A 29 -7.65 14.74 8.56
N SER A 30 -7.19 13.78 7.77
CA SER A 30 -5.82 13.74 7.33
C SER A 30 -5.75 13.63 5.80
N SER A 31 -4.60 13.27 5.27
CA SER A 31 -4.40 13.12 3.83
C SER A 31 -3.12 12.34 3.56
N MET A 32 -2.93 11.96 2.31
CA MET A 32 -1.76 11.16 1.94
C MET A 32 -0.44 11.90 2.19
N ASP A 33 -0.44 13.21 2.12
CA ASP A 33 0.77 13.99 2.35
C ASP A 33 1.08 14.21 3.84
N ARG A 34 0.23 13.71 4.72
CA ARG A 34 0.45 13.82 6.16
C ARG A 34 0.86 12.49 6.79
N ILE A 35 1.15 11.50 5.96
CA ILE A 35 1.63 10.20 6.43
C ILE A 35 3.04 10.35 6.96
N VAL A 36 3.30 9.82 8.16
CA VAL A 36 4.63 9.86 8.76
C VAL A 36 5.29 8.50 8.78
N ARG A 37 4.51 7.43 8.68
CA ARG A 37 5.07 6.09 8.68
C ARG A 37 4.15 5.13 7.92
N VAL A 38 4.75 4.23 7.17
CA VAL A 38 4.03 3.19 6.45
C VAL A 38 4.72 1.86 6.70
N ASP A 39 3.95 0.86 7.10
CA ASP A 39 4.44 -0.52 7.19
C ASP A 39 3.79 -1.30 6.07
N VAL A 40 4.60 -1.85 5.17
CA VAL A 40 4.14 -2.53 3.97
C VAL A 40 4.36 -4.03 4.11
N TYR A 41 3.35 -4.81 3.76
CA TYR A 41 3.42 -6.26 3.76
C TYR A 41 3.09 -6.75 2.36
N LEU A 42 4.04 -7.48 1.74
CA LEU A 42 3.84 -8.06 0.42
C LEU A 42 3.83 -9.56 0.55
N GLN A 43 2.84 -10.20 -0.06
CA GLN A 43 2.78 -11.64 -0.04
C GLN A 43 3.91 -12.24 -0.88
N ASP A 44 4.33 -11.54 -1.92
CA ASP A 44 5.42 -11.96 -2.79
C ASP A 44 6.31 -10.76 -3.05
N LEU A 45 7.57 -10.83 -2.61
CA LEU A 45 8.51 -9.73 -2.80
C LEU A 45 8.84 -9.47 -4.26
N ASP A 46 8.53 -10.41 -5.16
CA ASP A 46 8.70 -10.16 -6.59
C ASP A 46 7.78 -9.04 -7.09
N ASP A 47 6.75 -8.71 -6.32
CA ASP A 47 5.85 -7.61 -6.67
C ASP A 47 6.34 -6.24 -6.19
N LEU A 48 7.52 -6.19 -5.57
CA LEU A 48 7.99 -4.95 -4.95
C LEU A 48 8.14 -3.80 -5.94
N ASP A 49 8.71 -4.07 -7.09
CA ASP A 49 8.94 -3.00 -8.08
C ASP A 49 7.62 -2.40 -8.56
N GLU A 50 6.65 -3.25 -8.83
CA GLU A 50 5.33 -2.79 -9.25
C GLU A 50 4.65 -2.03 -8.11
N PHE A 51 4.76 -2.55 -6.88
CA PHE A 51 4.22 -1.86 -5.72
C PHE A 51 4.81 -0.46 -5.60
N ASN A 52 6.12 -0.35 -5.71
CA ASN A 52 6.80 0.95 -5.57
C ASN A 52 6.34 1.94 -6.63
N SER A 53 6.14 1.49 -7.86
CA SER A 53 5.67 2.37 -8.92
C SER A 53 4.31 2.96 -8.60
N ILE A 54 3.40 2.13 -8.09
CA ILE A 54 2.06 2.59 -7.72
C ILE A 54 2.14 3.47 -6.46
N TYR A 55 2.94 3.07 -5.49
CA TYR A 55 3.10 3.81 -4.25
C TYR A 55 3.51 5.26 -4.52
N ARG A 56 4.45 5.47 -5.44
CA ARG A 56 4.92 6.81 -5.77
C ARG A 56 3.86 7.68 -6.40
N GLU A 57 2.84 7.09 -6.99
CA GLU A 57 1.75 7.86 -7.56
C GLU A 57 0.82 8.42 -6.49
N TYR A 58 0.78 7.77 -5.32
CA TYR A 58 -0.16 8.14 -4.28
C TYR A 58 0.48 8.88 -3.10
N VAL A 59 1.74 8.58 -2.81
CA VAL A 59 2.42 9.14 -1.63
C VAL A 59 3.45 10.15 -2.11
N PRO A 60 3.25 11.44 -1.80
CA PRO A 60 4.16 12.46 -2.31
C PRO A 60 5.49 12.50 -1.56
N GLU A 61 6.48 13.09 -2.18
CA GLU A 61 7.76 13.36 -1.54
C GLU A 61 7.63 14.59 -0.63
N PRO A 62 8.40 14.64 0.45
CA PRO A 62 9.36 13.63 0.89
C PRO A 62 8.63 12.40 1.41
N PHE A 63 9.16 11.23 1.10
CA PHE A 63 8.49 10.00 1.47
C PHE A 63 8.57 9.75 2.97
N PRO A 64 7.51 9.22 3.57
CA PRO A 64 7.53 8.89 4.99
C PRO A 64 8.43 7.69 5.27
N ALA A 65 8.73 7.49 6.54
CA ALA A 65 9.44 6.29 6.98
C ALA A 65 8.65 5.07 6.57
N ARG A 66 9.34 4.03 6.13
CA ARG A 66 8.67 2.84 5.62
C ARG A 66 9.40 1.57 6.03
N SER A 67 8.65 0.57 6.44
CA SER A 67 9.18 -0.77 6.60
C SER A 67 8.54 -1.69 5.57
N LEU A 68 9.22 -2.78 5.26
CA LEU A 68 8.74 -3.75 4.29
C LEU A 68 9.00 -5.13 4.85
N SER A 69 8.00 -6.01 4.76
CA SER A 69 8.18 -7.39 5.16
C SER A 69 7.32 -8.30 4.32
N GLN A 70 7.70 -9.57 4.33
CA GLN A 70 6.94 -10.60 3.65
C GLN A 70 6.49 -11.61 4.73
N PRO A 71 5.25 -11.46 5.22
CA PRO A 71 4.76 -12.38 6.23
C PRO A 71 4.43 -13.73 5.62
N ALA A 72 4.26 -14.74 6.49
CA ALA A 72 3.85 -16.06 6.02
C ALA A 72 2.51 -15.97 5.30
N ARG A 73 1.63 -15.12 5.78
CA ARG A 73 0.34 -14.85 5.14
C ARG A 73 -0.04 -13.42 5.38
N THR A 74 -0.69 -12.82 4.38
CA THR A 74 -1.30 -11.52 4.55
C THR A 74 -2.76 -11.71 4.98
N PRO A 75 -3.39 -10.68 5.55
CA PRO A 75 -4.81 -10.77 5.87
C PRO A 75 -5.62 -11.08 4.62
N MET A 76 -6.52 -12.05 4.73
CA MET A 76 -7.42 -12.45 3.65
C MET A 76 -6.66 -12.85 2.38
N ASP A 77 -5.40 -13.27 2.52
CA ASP A 77 -4.55 -13.66 1.39
C ASP A 77 -4.43 -12.59 0.32
N LEU A 78 -4.54 -11.34 0.71
CA LEU A 78 -4.36 -10.23 -0.22
C LEU A 78 -2.92 -10.14 -0.69
N PRO A 79 -2.68 -9.67 -1.92
CA PRO A 79 -1.30 -9.59 -2.42
C PRO A 79 -0.47 -8.54 -1.70
N CYS A 80 -1.09 -7.57 -1.08
CA CYS A 80 -0.38 -6.56 -0.31
C CYS A 80 -1.28 -6.03 0.80
N ALA A 81 -0.64 -5.49 1.83
CA ALA A 81 -1.34 -4.83 2.92
C ALA A 81 -0.46 -3.70 3.43
N MET A 82 -1.07 -2.75 4.10
CA MET A 82 -0.34 -1.56 4.51
C MET A 82 -0.95 -1.04 5.81
N VAL A 83 -0.08 -0.68 6.77
CA VAL A 83 -0.50 0.02 7.97
C VAL A 83 0.09 1.42 7.91
N VAL A 84 -0.75 2.42 8.05
CA VAL A 84 -0.35 3.81 7.87
C VAL A 84 -0.58 4.60 9.15
N THR A 85 0.42 5.39 9.52
CA THR A 85 0.30 6.36 10.61
C THR A 85 0.39 7.75 9.99
N ALA A 86 -0.60 8.58 10.25
CA ALA A 86 -0.66 9.91 9.67
C ALA A 86 -1.05 10.94 10.72
N LEU A 87 -0.67 12.18 10.47
CA LEU A 87 -1.03 13.29 11.35
C LEU A 87 -2.41 13.78 10.97
N ALA A 88 -3.23 14.07 11.98
CA ALA A 88 -4.53 14.65 11.77
C ALA A 88 -4.45 16.16 11.94
N ASP A 89 -5.37 16.85 11.31
CA ASP A 89 -5.48 18.30 11.49
C ASP A 89 -6.14 18.64 12.83
#